data_8d37147fd132c31265e77c26d042b87c
#
_entry.id   8d37147fd132c31265e77c26d042b87c
#
_cell.length_a   1.000
_cell.length_b   1.000
_cell.length_c   1.000
_cell.angle_alpha   90.00
_cell.angle_beta   90.00
_cell.angle_gamma   90.00
#
_symmetry.space_group_name_H-M   'P 1'
#
loop_
_entity.id
_entity.type
_entity.pdbx_description
1 polymer ?
#
loop_
_entity_poly.entity_id
_entity_poly.type
_entity_poly.pdbx_seq_one_letter_code
_entity_poly.pdbx_strand_id
1 'polypeptide(L)'
;RQFNQPISQISMQLNSVVMALAGGARIFALLDEKPEVNEGDITLVHAKYAADDTVTETNESTGMWAWKHIGADGKPQYTELKGDIVFKDVDFGYDEKKIVLHDINLYGRPGQKIAFVGSTGAGKTTITNLINRFYDIADGKIRYDGININHIKKADLRHSLGIVLQDVNLFTGTVMENIRYGKLDATDDECICLLYTSPSPRD
;
A
#
# COMPACT_ATOMS: atom_id res chain seq x y z
N ARG A 1 37.38 -25.52 -45.86
CA ARG A 1 37.40 -24.29 -45.02
C ARG A 1 36.13 -23.43 -45.15
N GLN A 2 35.35 -23.57 -46.26
CA GLN A 2 34.13 -22.75 -46.48
C GLN A 2 32.89 -23.17 -45.68
N PHE A 3 32.84 -24.37 -45.10
CA PHE A 3 31.70 -24.87 -44.33
C PHE A 3 31.68 -24.46 -42.85
N ASN A 4 32.80 -24.07 -42.27
CA ASN A 4 32.87 -23.72 -40.87
C ASN A 4 32.23 -22.37 -40.55
N GLN A 5 32.25 -21.40 -41.46
CA GLN A 5 31.63 -20.10 -41.26
C GLN A 5 30.07 -20.17 -41.15
N PRO A 6 29.34 -20.83 -42.07
CA PRO A 6 27.89 -20.99 -41.95
C PRO A 6 27.49 -21.72 -40.68
N ILE A 7 28.22 -22.75 -40.27
CA ILE A 7 27.92 -23.53 -39.05
C ILE A 7 28.08 -22.63 -37.80
N SER A 8 29.13 -21.84 -37.73
CA SER A 8 29.32 -20.89 -36.64
C SER A 8 28.22 -19.81 -36.57
N GLN A 9 27.80 -19.32 -37.75
CA GLN A 9 26.68 -18.35 -37.82
C GLN A 9 25.36 -18.94 -37.32
N ILE A 10 25.03 -20.18 -37.76
CA ILE A 10 23.85 -20.88 -37.29
C ILE A 10 23.90 -21.10 -35.78
N SER A 11 25.05 -21.51 -35.25
CA SER A 11 25.21 -21.70 -33.79
C SER A 11 25.03 -20.39 -33.00
N MET A 12 25.55 -19.26 -33.50
CA MET A 12 25.32 -17.95 -32.88
C MET A 12 23.85 -17.52 -32.94
N GLN A 13 23.15 -17.78 -34.06
CA GLN A 13 21.76 -17.47 -34.19
C GLN A 13 20.89 -18.35 -33.26
N LEU A 14 21.19 -19.63 -33.12
CA LEU A 14 20.51 -20.51 -32.15
C LEU A 14 20.69 -20.01 -30.71
N ASN A 15 21.89 -19.62 -30.33
CA ASN A 15 22.13 -19.04 -29.02
C ASN A 15 21.31 -17.74 -28.80
N SER A 16 21.24 -16.88 -29.81
CA SER A 16 20.42 -15.66 -29.75
C SER A 16 18.93 -15.97 -29.57
N VAL A 17 18.41 -16.97 -30.27
CA VAL A 17 17.01 -17.44 -30.12
C VAL A 17 16.77 -17.98 -28.70
N VAL A 18 17.69 -18.82 -28.17
CA VAL A 18 17.55 -19.36 -26.82
C VAL A 18 17.57 -18.22 -25.77
N MET A 19 18.44 -17.24 -25.92
CA MET A 19 18.49 -16.07 -25.02
C MET A 19 17.19 -15.24 -25.13
N ALA A 20 16.68 -15.04 -26.35
CA ALA A 20 15.42 -14.31 -26.55
C ALA A 20 14.23 -15.05 -25.93
N LEU A 21 14.16 -16.38 -26.09
CA LEU A 21 13.12 -17.21 -25.46
C LEU A 21 13.19 -17.17 -23.94
N ALA A 22 14.40 -17.25 -23.37
CA ALA A 22 14.59 -17.16 -21.92
C ALA A 22 14.19 -15.77 -21.37
N GLY A 23 14.56 -14.69 -22.11
CA GLY A 23 14.11 -13.34 -21.78
C GLY A 23 12.60 -13.16 -21.89
N GLY A 24 12.02 -13.66 -22.98
CA GLY A 24 10.58 -13.65 -23.21
C GLY A 24 9.81 -14.41 -22.11
N ALA A 25 10.27 -15.58 -21.74
CA ALA A 25 9.64 -16.37 -20.68
C ALA A 25 9.57 -15.62 -19.35
N ARG A 26 10.61 -14.84 -18.99
CA ARG A 26 10.60 -14.01 -17.76
C ARG A 26 9.60 -12.86 -17.86
N ILE A 27 9.50 -12.22 -19.04
CA ILE A 27 8.55 -11.13 -19.26
C ILE A 27 7.11 -11.67 -19.18
N PHE A 28 6.82 -12.78 -19.85
CA PHE A 28 5.50 -13.40 -19.78
C PHE A 28 5.16 -13.90 -18.39
N ALA A 29 6.11 -14.49 -17.66
CA ALA A 29 5.88 -14.88 -16.27
C ALA A 29 5.45 -13.69 -15.38
N LEU A 30 6.03 -12.49 -15.62
CA LEU A 30 5.62 -11.28 -14.89
C LEU A 30 4.24 -10.76 -15.36
N LEU A 31 3.96 -10.84 -16.66
CA LEU A 31 2.66 -10.41 -17.20
C LEU A 31 1.50 -11.34 -16.80
N ASP A 32 1.80 -12.62 -16.62
CA ASP A 32 0.82 -13.65 -16.22
C ASP A 32 0.65 -13.72 -14.68
N GLU A 33 1.44 -12.90 -13.91
CA GLU A 33 1.29 -12.84 -12.46
C GLU A 33 -0.11 -12.37 -12.08
N LYS A 34 -0.71 -13.08 -11.15
CA LYS A 34 -2.08 -12.76 -10.72
C LYS A 34 -2.14 -11.42 -10.02
N PRO A 35 -3.12 -10.57 -10.34
CA PRO A 35 -3.30 -9.32 -9.64
C PRO A 35 -3.61 -9.56 -8.16
N GLU A 36 -3.28 -8.57 -7.35
CA GLU A 36 -3.55 -8.59 -5.91
C GLU A 36 -5.06 -8.77 -5.64
N VAL A 37 -5.39 -9.70 -4.76
CA VAL A 37 -6.79 -9.90 -4.33
C VAL A 37 -7.28 -8.65 -3.60
N ASN A 38 -8.42 -8.10 -4.06
CA ASN A 38 -9.03 -6.89 -3.51
C ASN A 38 -10.55 -7.07 -3.42
N GLU A 39 -10.99 -7.86 -2.44
CA GLU A 39 -12.41 -8.19 -2.21
C GLU A 39 -13.12 -7.20 -1.28
N GLY A 40 -12.46 -6.11 -0.90
CA GLY A 40 -13.04 -5.08 -0.04
C GLY A 40 -14.23 -4.39 -0.72
N ASP A 41 -15.27 -4.12 0.05
CA ASP A 41 -16.50 -3.43 -0.33
C ASP A 41 -16.59 -2.00 0.26
N ILE A 42 -15.76 -1.69 1.24
CA ILE A 42 -15.71 -0.39 1.92
C ILE A 42 -14.76 0.55 1.17
N THR A 43 -15.24 1.76 0.90
CA THR A 43 -14.52 2.80 0.16
C THR A 43 -14.28 4.04 1.01
N LEU A 44 -13.23 4.79 0.70
CA LEU A 44 -12.92 6.08 1.30
C LEU A 44 -13.58 7.20 0.49
N VAL A 45 -14.30 8.08 1.16
CA VAL A 45 -15.01 9.21 0.54
C VAL A 45 -14.75 10.51 1.30
N HIS A 46 -14.85 11.65 0.59
CA HIS A 46 -14.92 12.94 1.27
C HIS A 46 -16.21 13.06 2.06
N ALA A 47 -16.12 13.59 3.26
CA ALA A 47 -17.23 13.67 4.17
C ALA A 47 -17.38 15.07 4.78
N LYS A 48 -18.55 15.34 5.32
CA LYS A 48 -18.83 16.51 6.15
C LYS A 48 -19.86 16.17 7.23
N TYR A 49 -19.88 16.93 8.29
CA TYR A 49 -20.96 16.85 9.26
C TYR A 49 -22.21 17.55 8.73
N ALA A 50 -23.35 16.89 8.80
CA ALA A 50 -24.65 17.48 8.58
C ALA A 50 -25.09 18.32 9.80
N ALA A 51 -26.21 19.03 9.70
CA ALA A 51 -26.72 19.88 10.79
C ALA A 51 -27.13 19.09 12.07
N ASP A 52 -27.30 17.80 11.95
CA ASP A 52 -27.63 16.86 13.02
C ASP A 52 -26.39 16.08 13.55
N ASP A 53 -25.18 16.57 13.25
CA ASP A 53 -23.89 15.94 13.58
C ASP A 53 -23.67 14.55 12.96
N THR A 54 -24.49 14.14 12.01
CA THR A 54 -24.25 12.91 11.25
C THR A 54 -23.18 13.13 10.15
N VAL A 55 -22.35 12.10 9.92
CA VAL A 55 -21.35 12.11 8.85
C VAL A 55 -22.03 11.78 7.53
N THR A 56 -21.84 12.63 6.52
CA THR A 56 -22.41 12.46 5.18
C THR A 56 -21.34 12.65 4.11
N GLU A 57 -21.50 11.96 2.98
CA GLU A 57 -20.63 12.07 1.81
C GLU A 57 -20.79 13.45 1.15
N THR A 58 -19.71 13.99 0.62
CA THR A 58 -19.68 15.23 -0.16
C THR A 58 -18.69 15.11 -1.31
N ASN A 59 -18.93 15.87 -2.38
CA ASN A 59 -17.98 16.00 -3.50
C ASN A 59 -16.97 17.14 -3.26
N GLU A 60 -17.13 17.90 -2.19
CA GLU A 60 -16.23 19.00 -1.84
C GLU A 60 -15.04 18.48 -1.07
N SER A 61 -13.85 19.03 -1.33
CA SER A 61 -12.64 18.73 -0.55
C SER A 61 -12.72 19.47 0.80
N THR A 62 -13.29 18.82 1.79
CA THR A 62 -13.46 19.38 3.15
C THR A 62 -12.29 19.13 4.07
N GLY A 63 -11.32 18.31 3.63
CA GLY A 63 -10.24 17.79 4.49
C GLY A 63 -10.70 16.68 5.45
N MET A 64 -11.99 16.36 5.50
CA MET A 64 -12.56 15.27 6.28
C MET A 64 -12.82 14.06 5.39
N TRP A 65 -12.49 12.87 5.89
CA TRP A 65 -12.68 11.61 5.18
C TRP A 65 -13.53 10.65 6.02
N ALA A 66 -14.26 9.76 5.35
CA ALA A 66 -15.03 8.72 6.00
C ALA A 66 -15.03 7.42 5.18
N TRP A 67 -15.14 6.32 5.88
CA TRP A 67 -15.37 4.99 5.34
C TRP A 67 -16.85 4.82 5.02
N LYS A 68 -17.16 4.61 3.74
CA LYS A 68 -18.51 4.32 3.25
C LYS A 68 -18.71 2.82 3.13
N HIS A 69 -19.72 2.30 3.80
CA HIS A 69 -20.16 0.91 3.72
C HIS A 69 -21.67 0.82 3.64
N ILE A 70 -22.18 -0.31 3.20
CA ILE A 70 -23.61 -0.57 3.15
C ILE A 70 -24.03 -1.26 4.45
N GLY A 71 -24.92 -0.63 5.19
CA GLY A 71 -25.49 -1.20 6.41
C GLY A 71 -26.40 -2.40 6.14
N ALA A 72 -26.79 -3.09 7.20
CA ALA A 72 -27.69 -4.24 7.13
C ALA A 72 -29.10 -3.87 6.58
N ASP A 73 -29.45 -2.59 6.63
CA ASP A 73 -30.69 -2.01 6.08
C ASP A 73 -30.57 -1.62 4.59
N GLY A 74 -29.44 -1.91 3.95
CA GLY A 74 -29.16 -1.57 2.56
C GLY A 74 -28.83 -0.09 2.33
N LYS A 75 -28.72 0.71 3.38
CA LYS A 75 -28.39 2.14 3.28
C LYS A 75 -26.88 2.38 3.46
N PRO A 76 -26.32 3.42 2.80
CA PRO A 76 -24.95 3.82 3.04
C PRO A 76 -24.78 4.33 4.47
N GLN A 77 -23.78 3.84 5.16
CA GLN A 77 -23.33 4.29 6.47
C GLN A 77 -21.91 4.82 6.34
N TYR A 78 -21.58 5.81 7.17
CA TYR A 78 -20.29 6.50 7.12
C TYR A 78 -19.64 6.45 8.49
N THR A 79 -18.39 5.98 8.52
CA THR A 79 -17.53 5.98 9.71
C THR A 79 -16.40 6.96 9.48
N GLU A 80 -16.27 7.98 10.31
CA GLU A 80 -15.21 8.98 10.20
C GLU A 80 -13.82 8.33 10.25
N LEU A 81 -12.93 8.75 9.35
CA LEU A 81 -11.53 8.35 9.37
C LEU A 81 -10.80 9.06 10.51
N LYS A 82 -10.41 8.32 11.55
CA LYS A 82 -9.69 8.81 12.73
C LYS A 82 -8.29 8.25 12.87
N GLY A 83 -8.03 7.11 12.24
CA GLY A 83 -6.76 6.42 12.33
C GLY A 83 -6.61 5.55 13.58
N ASP A 84 -7.72 5.03 14.12
CA ASP A 84 -7.70 4.05 15.22
C ASP A 84 -7.32 2.67 14.67
N ILE A 85 -6.26 2.07 15.20
CA ILE A 85 -5.77 0.75 14.77
C ILE A 85 -5.77 -0.23 15.93
N VAL A 86 -6.30 -1.43 15.69
CA VAL A 86 -6.34 -2.52 16.67
C VAL A 86 -5.90 -3.82 16.01
N PHE A 87 -4.87 -4.45 16.57
CA PHE A 87 -4.51 -5.84 16.31
C PHE A 87 -5.03 -6.68 17.47
N LYS A 88 -5.68 -7.78 17.15
CA LYS A 88 -6.17 -8.74 18.14
C LYS A 88 -5.79 -10.15 17.74
N ASP A 89 -5.01 -10.81 18.61
CA ASP A 89 -4.55 -12.19 18.50
C ASP A 89 -3.97 -12.50 17.12
N VAL A 90 -3.08 -11.62 16.60
CA VAL A 90 -2.57 -11.72 15.23
C VAL A 90 -1.32 -12.57 15.18
N ASP A 91 -1.41 -13.70 14.48
CA ASP A 91 -0.29 -14.51 14.05
C ASP A 91 0.01 -14.28 12.57
N PHE A 92 1.30 -14.14 12.22
CA PHE A 92 1.70 -13.92 10.84
C PHE A 92 3.07 -14.47 10.52
N GLY A 93 3.20 -15.10 9.37
CA GLY A 93 4.46 -15.51 8.74
C GLY A 93 4.40 -15.29 7.24
N TYR A 94 5.55 -14.95 6.63
CA TYR A 94 5.67 -14.84 5.17
C TYR A 94 5.60 -16.21 4.48
N ASP A 95 5.94 -17.26 5.22
CA ASP A 95 5.83 -18.66 4.84
C ASP A 95 5.06 -19.42 5.93
N GLU A 96 4.30 -20.42 5.54
CA GLU A 96 3.57 -21.30 6.48
C GLU A 96 4.48 -21.98 7.53
N LYS A 97 5.77 -22.13 7.20
CA LYS A 97 6.76 -22.79 8.07
C LYS A 97 7.43 -21.87 9.08
N LYS A 98 7.32 -20.55 8.90
CA LYS A 98 8.02 -19.58 9.76
C LYS A 98 7.10 -18.43 10.15
N ILE A 99 6.49 -18.56 11.32
CA ILE A 99 5.72 -17.47 11.92
C ILE A 99 6.71 -16.42 12.46
N VAL A 100 6.45 -15.16 12.16
CA VAL A 100 7.28 -14.00 12.53
C VAL A 100 6.61 -13.19 13.64
N LEU A 101 5.29 -13.11 13.64
CA LEU A 101 4.49 -12.46 14.67
C LEU A 101 3.65 -13.51 15.37
N HIS A 102 3.66 -13.50 16.69
CA HIS A 102 2.93 -14.45 17.53
C HIS A 102 2.04 -13.67 18.49
N ASP A 103 0.73 -13.94 18.47
CA ASP A 103 -0.26 -13.42 19.40
C ASP A 103 -0.12 -11.89 19.61
N ILE A 104 -0.01 -11.14 18.50
CA ILE A 104 0.17 -9.69 18.57
C ILE A 104 -1.13 -9.02 18.93
N ASN A 105 -1.11 -8.32 20.06
CA ASN A 105 -2.17 -7.45 20.55
C ASN A 105 -1.63 -6.02 20.66
N LEU A 106 -2.16 -5.10 19.83
CA LEU A 106 -1.67 -3.74 19.69
C LEU A 106 -2.84 -2.76 19.55
N TYR A 107 -2.70 -1.59 20.16
CA TYR A 107 -3.64 -0.48 20.06
C TYR A 107 -2.92 0.78 19.60
N GLY A 108 -3.43 1.44 18.57
CA GLY A 108 -3.00 2.76 18.11
C GLY A 108 -4.17 3.71 18.09
N ARG A 109 -4.25 4.64 19.04
CA ARG A 109 -5.34 5.62 19.09
C ARG A 109 -5.06 6.82 18.19
N PRO A 110 -6.09 7.54 17.72
CA PRO A 110 -5.94 8.77 16.97
C PRO A 110 -5.00 9.77 17.65
N GLY A 111 -4.05 10.33 16.88
CA GLY A 111 -3.05 11.27 17.39
C GLY A 111 -1.93 10.66 18.24
N GLN A 112 -1.96 9.37 18.52
CA GLN A 112 -0.93 8.69 19.30
C GLN A 112 0.32 8.43 18.45
N LYS A 113 1.51 8.69 19.01
CA LYS A 113 2.80 8.29 18.44
C LYS A 113 3.24 6.96 19.07
N ILE A 114 3.48 5.94 18.24
CA ILE A 114 3.91 4.62 18.69
C ILE A 114 5.27 4.31 18.08
N ALA A 115 6.21 3.85 18.92
CA ALA A 115 7.52 3.41 18.49
C ALA A 115 7.66 1.89 18.71
N PHE A 116 8.01 1.17 17.66
CA PHE A 116 8.37 -0.24 17.74
C PHE A 116 9.87 -0.37 17.96
N VAL A 117 10.26 -1.00 19.07
CA VAL A 117 11.65 -1.23 19.42
C VAL A 117 11.94 -2.71 19.46
N GLY A 118 13.12 -3.13 19.00
CA GLY A 118 13.53 -4.53 18.95
C GLY A 118 14.69 -4.74 17.98
N SER A 119 15.31 -5.93 18.05
CA SER A 119 16.40 -6.33 17.16
C SER A 119 15.96 -6.42 15.70
N THR A 120 16.92 -6.50 14.78
CA THR A 120 16.64 -6.78 13.36
C THR A 120 15.95 -8.15 13.24
N GLY A 121 14.88 -8.21 12.46
CA GLY A 121 14.07 -9.43 12.31
C GLY A 121 12.97 -9.62 13.36
N ALA A 122 12.82 -8.72 14.36
CA ALA A 122 11.79 -8.83 15.40
C ALA A 122 10.35 -8.51 14.91
N GLY A 123 10.11 -8.42 13.61
CA GLY A 123 8.77 -8.20 13.05
C GLY A 123 8.28 -6.75 13.00
N LYS A 124 9.11 -5.74 13.33
CA LYS A 124 8.70 -4.31 13.31
C LYS A 124 8.14 -3.86 11.94
N THR A 125 8.88 -4.12 10.88
CA THR A 125 8.46 -3.83 9.50
C THR A 125 7.28 -4.70 9.08
N THR A 126 7.15 -5.90 9.61
CA THR A 126 6.02 -6.78 9.34
C THR A 126 4.72 -6.16 9.84
N ILE A 127 4.70 -5.55 11.03
CA ILE A 127 3.52 -4.86 11.55
C ILE A 127 3.09 -3.72 10.60
N THR A 128 4.03 -2.89 10.14
CA THR A 128 3.70 -1.80 9.19
C THR A 128 3.22 -2.35 7.83
N ASN A 129 3.78 -3.45 7.36
CA ASN A 129 3.33 -4.12 6.14
C ASN A 129 1.89 -4.66 6.26
N LEU A 130 1.51 -5.17 7.44
CA LEU A 130 0.16 -5.64 7.70
C LEU A 130 -0.84 -4.48 7.82
N ILE A 131 -0.45 -3.33 8.39
CA ILE A 131 -1.28 -2.12 8.42
C ILE A 131 -1.59 -1.64 7.00
N ASN A 132 -0.61 -1.67 6.10
CA ASN A 132 -0.79 -1.32 4.68
C ASN A 132 -1.46 -2.43 3.86
N ARG A 133 -1.76 -3.56 4.49
CA ARG A 133 -2.34 -4.74 3.83
C ARG A 133 -1.56 -5.16 2.59
N PHE A 134 -0.21 -5.16 2.68
CA PHE A 134 0.64 -5.79 1.65
C PHE A 134 0.56 -7.31 1.73
N TYR A 135 0.16 -7.83 2.89
CA TYR A 135 -0.11 -9.24 3.15
C TYR A 135 -1.42 -9.35 3.91
N ASP A 136 -2.21 -10.35 3.59
CA ASP A 136 -3.41 -10.70 4.34
C ASP A 136 -3.04 -11.69 5.45
N ILE A 137 -3.68 -11.58 6.62
CA ILE A 137 -3.45 -12.47 7.77
C ILE A 137 -4.35 -13.70 7.68
N ALA A 138 -3.83 -14.84 8.09
CA ALA A 138 -4.59 -16.09 8.18
C ALA A 138 -5.35 -16.21 9.51
N ASP A 139 -4.79 -15.66 10.60
CA ASP A 139 -5.36 -15.74 11.95
C ASP A 139 -5.31 -14.41 12.67
N GLY A 140 -6.24 -14.22 13.61
CA GLY A 140 -6.43 -12.95 14.30
C GLY A 140 -7.27 -11.93 13.54
N LYS A 141 -7.26 -10.68 13.99
CA LYS A 141 -8.03 -9.58 13.39
C LYS A 141 -7.26 -8.27 13.47
N ILE A 142 -7.22 -7.55 12.34
CA ILE A 142 -6.75 -6.18 12.29
C ILE A 142 -7.96 -5.29 11.97
N ARG A 143 -8.17 -4.26 12.78
CA ARG A 143 -9.24 -3.28 12.57
C ARG A 143 -8.66 -1.90 12.40
N TYR A 144 -9.25 -1.14 11.48
CA TYR A 144 -8.95 0.24 11.24
C TYR A 144 -10.25 1.04 11.39
N ASP A 145 -10.30 1.99 12.33
CA ASP A 145 -11.51 2.71 12.75
C ASP A 145 -12.69 1.77 13.09
N GLY A 146 -12.40 0.64 13.78
CA GLY A 146 -13.37 -0.36 14.14
C GLY A 146 -13.76 -1.34 13.02
N ILE A 147 -13.38 -1.06 11.78
CA ILE A 147 -13.67 -1.86 10.59
C ILE A 147 -12.58 -2.92 10.40
N ASN A 148 -12.97 -4.17 10.08
CA ASN A 148 -11.99 -5.17 9.69
C ASN A 148 -11.31 -4.75 8.38
N ILE A 149 -9.98 -4.65 8.42
CA ILE A 149 -9.16 -4.16 7.30
C ILE A 149 -9.39 -4.96 6.00
N ASN A 150 -9.81 -6.23 6.10
CA ASN A 150 -10.10 -7.09 4.95
C ASN A 150 -11.32 -6.63 4.15
N HIS A 151 -12.25 -5.89 4.76
CA HIS A 151 -13.42 -5.31 4.08
C HIS A 151 -13.13 -3.97 3.43
N ILE A 152 -12.00 -3.32 3.73
CA ILE A 152 -11.64 -2.06 3.12
C ILE A 152 -10.93 -2.34 1.78
N LYS A 153 -11.29 -1.61 0.72
CA LYS A 153 -10.55 -1.67 -0.55
C LYS A 153 -9.09 -1.29 -0.34
N LYS A 154 -8.17 -2.10 -0.84
CA LYS A 154 -6.71 -1.89 -0.62
C LYS A 154 -6.22 -0.53 -1.11
N ALA A 155 -6.74 -0.06 -2.25
CA ALA A 155 -6.40 1.26 -2.78
C ALA A 155 -6.82 2.39 -1.83
N ASP A 156 -8.06 2.31 -1.30
CA ASP A 156 -8.62 3.31 -0.38
C ASP A 156 -7.93 3.27 0.99
N LEU A 157 -7.63 2.07 1.50
CA LEU A 157 -6.84 1.91 2.72
C LEU A 157 -5.47 2.60 2.59
N ARG A 158 -4.74 2.30 1.51
CA ARG A 158 -3.42 2.88 1.26
C ARG A 158 -3.48 4.37 0.99
N HIS A 159 -4.57 4.86 0.40
CA HIS A 159 -4.79 6.30 0.23
C HIS A 159 -4.97 7.03 1.56
N SER A 160 -5.52 6.37 2.58
CA SER A 160 -5.68 6.94 3.93
C SER A 160 -4.39 6.93 4.75
N LEU A 161 -3.34 6.23 4.30
CA LEU A 161 -2.09 6.01 5.01
C LEU A 161 -0.93 6.71 4.30
N GLY A 162 -0.08 7.41 5.06
CA GLY A 162 1.21 7.87 4.60
C GLY A 162 2.32 6.93 5.06
N ILE A 163 3.12 6.41 4.14
CA ILE A 163 4.25 5.54 4.46
C ILE A 163 5.57 6.19 4.06
N VAL A 164 6.53 6.21 4.98
CA VAL A 164 7.92 6.60 4.71
C VAL A 164 8.79 5.36 4.87
N LEU A 165 9.38 4.93 3.76
CA LEU A 165 10.27 3.77 3.74
C LEU A 165 11.67 4.15 4.25
N GLN A 166 12.41 3.16 4.77
CA GLN A 166 13.78 3.35 5.22
C GLN A 166 14.71 3.64 4.03
N ASP A 167 14.52 2.93 2.93
CA ASP A 167 15.26 3.12 1.68
C ASP A 167 14.38 3.90 0.70
N VAL A 168 14.63 5.22 0.60
CA VAL A 168 13.93 6.09 -0.35
C VAL A 168 14.68 6.09 -1.66
N ASN A 169 14.07 5.53 -2.69
CA ASN A 169 14.58 5.59 -4.06
C ASN A 169 13.90 6.74 -4.81
N LEU A 170 14.70 7.65 -5.33
CA LEU A 170 14.21 8.71 -6.20
C LEU A 170 14.24 8.24 -7.65
N PHE A 171 13.19 8.55 -8.39
CA PHE A 171 13.17 8.35 -9.83
C PHE A 171 14.10 9.36 -10.54
N THR A 172 14.63 8.97 -11.68
CA THR A 172 15.42 9.87 -12.53
C THR A 172 14.52 11.01 -13.01
N GLY A 173 14.86 12.23 -12.60
CA GLY A 173 14.07 13.43 -12.90
C GLY A 173 14.33 14.54 -11.88
N THR A 174 13.53 15.58 -11.91
CA THR A 174 13.61 16.70 -10.97
C THR A 174 13.01 16.35 -9.63
N VAL A 175 13.33 17.14 -8.58
CA VAL A 175 12.70 17.03 -7.26
C VAL A 175 11.18 17.24 -7.38
N MET A 176 10.77 18.21 -8.20
CA MET A 176 9.35 18.50 -8.45
C MET A 176 8.60 17.31 -9.03
N GLU A 177 9.17 16.60 -10.00
CA GLU A 177 8.58 15.40 -10.60
C GLU A 177 8.46 14.28 -9.57
N ASN A 178 9.46 14.09 -8.73
CA ASN A 178 9.43 13.09 -7.65
C ASN A 178 8.35 13.40 -6.60
N ILE A 179 8.13 14.67 -6.25
CA ILE A 179 7.04 15.08 -5.35
C ILE A 179 5.68 14.85 -6.02
N ARG A 180 5.54 15.26 -7.29
CA ARG A 180 4.31 15.12 -8.06
C ARG A 180 3.93 13.67 -8.34
N TYR A 181 4.87 12.73 -8.21
CA TYR A 181 4.58 11.30 -8.39
C TYR A 181 3.46 10.79 -7.47
N GLY A 182 3.30 11.36 -6.28
CA GLY A 182 2.21 11.02 -5.36
C GLY A 182 0.82 11.50 -5.80
N LYS A 183 0.77 12.56 -6.66
CA LYS A 183 -0.45 13.14 -7.25
C LYS A 183 -0.07 13.72 -8.60
N LEU A 184 -0.26 12.95 -9.67
CA LEU A 184 0.24 13.29 -11.01
C LEU A 184 -0.36 14.56 -11.59
N ASP A 185 -1.56 14.95 -11.18
CA ASP A 185 -2.28 16.16 -11.57
C ASP A 185 -2.05 17.35 -10.63
N ALA A 186 -1.14 17.22 -9.65
CA ALA A 186 -0.80 18.32 -8.74
C ALA A 186 -0.19 19.49 -9.49
N THR A 187 -0.63 20.70 -9.13
CA THR A 187 -0.04 21.97 -9.63
C THR A 187 1.34 22.21 -9.00
N ASP A 188 2.14 23.08 -9.62
CA ASP A 188 3.43 23.48 -9.07
C ASP A 188 3.28 24.12 -7.69
N ASP A 189 2.24 24.95 -7.50
CA ASP A 189 1.96 25.61 -6.23
C ASP A 189 1.62 24.61 -5.12
N GLU A 190 0.86 23.55 -5.42
CA GLU A 190 0.56 22.48 -4.46
C GLU A 190 1.85 21.74 -4.05
N CYS A 191 2.72 21.42 -5.00
CA CYS A 191 4.00 20.76 -4.73
C CYS A 191 4.94 21.65 -3.90
N ILE A 192 4.99 22.95 -4.19
CA ILE A 192 5.78 23.94 -3.44
C ILE A 192 5.22 24.10 -2.01
N CYS A 193 3.90 24.22 -1.87
CA CYS A 193 3.24 24.34 -0.58
C CYS A 193 3.56 23.16 0.34
N LEU A 194 3.60 21.94 -0.20
CA LEU A 194 3.98 20.74 0.56
C LEU A 194 5.37 20.87 1.19
N LEU A 195 6.34 21.44 0.49
CA LEU A 195 7.70 21.63 1.01
C LEU A 195 7.76 22.64 2.16
N TYR A 196 6.92 23.68 2.12
CA TYR A 196 6.83 24.67 3.22
C TYR A 196 6.13 24.13 4.46
N THR A 197 5.20 23.18 4.28
CA THR A 197 4.45 22.59 5.41
C THR A 197 5.13 21.35 6.01
N SER A 198 6.10 20.77 5.30
CA SER A 198 6.86 19.62 5.80
C SER A 198 7.99 20.09 6.70
N PRO A 199 8.12 19.57 7.94
CA PRO A 199 9.23 19.92 8.83
C PRO A 199 10.56 19.53 8.20
N SER A 200 11.51 20.47 8.19
CA SER A 200 12.88 20.21 7.74
C SER A 200 13.68 19.51 8.85
N PRO A 201 14.56 18.54 8.53
CA PRO A 201 15.46 17.94 9.52
C PRO A 201 16.47 18.92 10.14
N ARG A 202 16.48 20.17 9.70
CA ARG A 202 17.41 21.21 10.17
C ARG A 202 16.76 22.22 11.12
N ASP A 203 15.48 22.10 11.39
CA ASP A 203 14.71 22.96 12.31
C ASP A 203 14.61 22.35 13.70
#